data_26338f41c830ce148a7dec8362e18aea
#
_entry.id   26338f41c830ce148a7dec8362e18aea
#
_cell.length_a   1.000
_cell.length_b   1.000
_cell.length_c   1.000
_cell.angle_alpha   90.00
_cell.angle_beta   90.00
_cell.angle_gamma   90.00
#
_symmetry.space_group_name_H-M   'P 1'
#
loop_
_entity.id
_entity.type
_entity.pdbx_description
1 polymer ?
#
loop_
_entity_poly.entity_id
_entity_poly.type
_entity_poly.pdbx_seq_one_letter_code
_entity_poly.pdbx_strand_id
1 'polypeptide(L)'
;MKNLVSTDWLKKNQDNVRIFDGSWHLPNSNRNGFEEFKLSHIKNSTFFDIDKYSDQNSKLPHMLLKKNDWEKIMSYHGVNNSDQIIIYDNSDLISSCRVWYNFLYFGHDPELVSVLDGGLKKWIIEKKELSTVIKKFKKSKYLAKENSSLVKNKFQINENIKHNLFQLVDARSEERFLGLQKELRKELRSGNIKNS
;
A
#
# COMPACT_ATOMS: atom_id res chain seq x y z
N MET A 1 8.57 15.12 6.41
CA MET A 1 7.20 15.46 5.94
C MET A 1 6.16 14.72 6.79
N LYS A 2 4.89 15.15 6.80
CA LYS A 2 3.83 14.42 7.52
C LYS A 2 3.46 13.16 6.73
N ASN A 3 3.07 12.08 7.41
CA ASN A 3 2.60 10.84 6.75
C ASN A 3 1.35 11.05 5.86
N LEU A 4 0.62 12.17 6.08
CA LEU A 4 -0.54 12.57 5.30
C LEU A 4 -0.30 13.93 4.65
N VAL A 5 -0.73 14.08 3.40
CA VAL A 5 -0.76 15.34 2.66
C VAL A 5 -2.17 15.65 2.20
N SER A 6 -2.54 16.95 2.17
CA SER A 6 -3.84 17.38 1.70
C SER A 6 -3.93 17.33 0.17
N THR A 7 -5.15 17.27 -0.34
CA THR A 7 -5.44 17.37 -1.77
C THR A 7 -4.97 18.69 -2.36
N ASP A 8 -5.05 19.81 -1.62
CA ASP A 8 -4.56 21.10 -2.06
C ASP A 8 -3.04 21.15 -2.16
N TRP A 9 -2.35 20.51 -1.20
CA TRP A 9 -0.91 20.40 -1.28
C TRP A 9 -0.49 19.59 -2.52
N LEU A 10 -1.14 18.43 -2.76
CA LEU A 10 -0.85 17.61 -3.93
C LEU A 10 -1.13 18.37 -5.23
N LYS A 11 -2.25 19.08 -5.34
CA LYS A 11 -2.59 19.88 -6.54
C LYS A 11 -1.49 20.89 -6.88
N LYS A 12 -0.89 21.54 -5.88
CA LYS A 12 0.19 22.52 -6.06
C LYS A 12 1.53 21.88 -6.44
N ASN A 13 1.77 20.62 -6.04
CA ASN A 13 3.06 19.94 -6.21
C ASN A 13 3.02 18.79 -7.23
N GLN A 14 1.91 18.59 -7.92
CA GLN A 14 1.60 17.43 -8.75
C GLN A 14 2.64 17.10 -9.83
N ASP A 15 3.34 18.11 -10.34
CA ASP A 15 4.35 17.93 -11.38
C ASP A 15 5.75 17.60 -10.82
N ASN A 16 5.96 17.77 -9.51
CA ASN A 16 7.25 17.60 -8.84
C ASN A 16 7.34 16.35 -7.96
N VAL A 17 6.29 15.53 -7.92
CA VAL A 17 6.20 14.34 -7.09
C VAL A 17 5.92 13.09 -7.93
N ARG A 18 6.19 11.92 -7.38
CA ARG A 18 5.73 10.63 -7.92
C ARG A 18 4.44 10.25 -7.24
N ILE A 19 3.39 10.02 -8.02
CA ILE A 19 2.05 9.70 -7.51
C ILE A 19 1.73 8.26 -7.87
N PHE A 20 1.29 7.48 -6.88
CA PHE A 20 0.83 6.11 -7.07
C PHE A 20 -0.64 5.96 -6.70
N ASP A 21 -1.39 5.32 -7.58
CA ASP A 21 -2.72 4.79 -7.28
C ASP A 21 -2.56 3.36 -6.79
N GLY A 22 -2.79 3.13 -5.51
CA GLY A 22 -2.75 1.83 -4.86
C GLY A 22 -4.13 1.21 -4.66
N SER A 23 -5.10 1.54 -5.49
CA SER A 23 -6.47 1.02 -5.39
C SER A 23 -6.50 -0.50 -5.53
N TRP A 24 -7.03 -1.15 -4.51
CA TRP A 24 -7.29 -2.58 -4.48
C TRP A 24 -8.66 -2.85 -3.89
N HIS A 25 -9.37 -3.81 -4.44
CA HIS A 25 -10.73 -4.15 -4.02
C HIS A 25 -10.83 -5.62 -3.63
N LEU A 26 -11.76 -5.93 -2.73
CA LEU A 26 -12.06 -7.32 -2.38
C LEU A 26 -12.56 -8.08 -3.62
N PRO A 27 -12.19 -9.36 -3.78
CA PRO A 27 -12.60 -10.16 -4.95
C PRO A 27 -14.11 -10.24 -5.18
N ASN A 28 -14.91 -10.07 -4.13
CA ASN A 28 -16.37 -10.11 -4.19
C ASN A 28 -17.04 -8.74 -4.40
N SER A 29 -16.27 -7.68 -4.59
CA SER A 29 -16.80 -6.31 -4.77
C SER A 29 -17.25 -6.01 -6.19
N ASN A 30 -16.96 -6.88 -7.16
CA ASN A 30 -17.15 -6.64 -8.61
C ASN A 30 -16.48 -5.35 -9.11
N ARG A 31 -15.41 -4.91 -8.45
CA ARG A 31 -14.62 -3.73 -8.81
C ARG A 31 -13.22 -4.16 -9.25
N ASN A 32 -12.62 -3.37 -10.16
CA ASN A 32 -11.24 -3.57 -10.61
C ASN A 32 -10.49 -2.24 -10.58
N GLY A 33 -9.50 -2.13 -9.70
CA GLY A 33 -8.75 -0.88 -9.49
C GLY A 33 -8.02 -0.40 -10.75
N PHE A 34 -7.48 -1.31 -11.56
CA PHE A 34 -6.80 -0.91 -12.81
C PHE A 34 -7.78 -0.41 -13.89
N GLU A 35 -8.95 -1.05 -14.03
CA GLU A 35 -9.97 -0.57 -14.95
C GLU A 35 -10.50 0.80 -14.53
N GLU A 36 -10.75 1.00 -13.22
CA GLU A 36 -11.15 2.30 -12.69
C GLU A 36 -10.06 3.36 -12.92
N PHE A 37 -8.79 3.02 -12.71
CA PHE A 37 -7.64 3.89 -12.99
C PHE A 37 -7.58 4.32 -14.46
N LYS A 38 -7.84 3.41 -15.41
CA LYS A 38 -7.88 3.76 -16.85
C LYS A 38 -8.99 4.75 -17.18
N LEU A 39 -10.12 4.63 -16.52
CA LEU A 39 -11.27 5.51 -16.73
C LEU A 39 -11.04 6.90 -16.13
N SER A 40 -10.38 6.98 -14.96
CA SER A 40 -10.21 8.26 -14.28
C SER A 40 -9.19 8.13 -13.14
N HIS A 41 -8.16 8.97 -13.16
CA HIS A 41 -7.12 9.00 -12.12
C HIS A 41 -6.55 10.41 -11.89
N ILE A 42 -5.84 10.62 -10.80
CA ILE A 42 -5.10 11.87 -10.56
C ILE A 42 -3.98 11.98 -11.61
N LYS A 43 -3.91 13.11 -12.32
CA LYS A 43 -2.92 13.37 -13.36
C LYS A 43 -1.50 13.02 -12.89
N ASN A 44 -0.68 12.46 -13.78
CA ASN A 44 0.68 11.99 -13.54
C ASN A 44 0.80 10.80 -12.58
N SER A 45 -0.29 10.18 -12.15
CA SER A 45 -0.19 8.98 -11.33
C SER A 45 0.18 7.72 -12.12
N THR A 46 0.73 6.76 -11.41
CA THR A 46 1.05 5.41 -11.87
C THR A 46 0.22 4.42 -11.08
N PHE A 47 -0.41 3.46 -11.74
CA PHE A 47 -1.12 2.39 -11.03
C PHE A 47 -0.13 1.43 -10.37
N PHE A 48 -0.32 1.18 -9.08
CA PHE A 48 0.43 0.20 -8.31
C PHE A 48 -0.44 -1.04 -8.09
N ASP A 49 -0.20 -2.06 -8.88
CA ASP A 49 -0.92 -3.33 -8.80
C ASP A 49 -0.43 -4.14 -7.59
N ILE A 50 -1.19 -4.10 -6.49
CA ILE A 50 -0.85 -4.78 -5.23
C ILE A 50 -0.75 -6.29 -5.42
N ASP A 51 -1.62 -6.90 -6.23
CA ASP A 51 -1.59 -8.34 -6.49
C ASP A 51 -0.32 -8.72 -7.26
N LYS A 52 -0.06 -8.03 -8.35
CA LYS A 52 1.11 -8.27 -9.21
C LYS A 52 2.43 -7.94 -8.52
N TYR A 53 2.47 -6.89 -7.71
CA TYR A 53 3.67 -6.43 -6.99
C TYR A 53 3.77 -7.05 -5.59
N SER A 54 3.34 -8.30 -5.47
CA SER A 54 3.50 -9.18 -4.32
C SER A 54 4.30 -10.42 -4.71
N ASP A 55 4.84 -11.16 -3.73
CA ASP A 55 5.59 -12.40 -4.01
C ASP A 55 4.68 -13.47 -4.60
N GLN A 56 4.80 -13.70 -5.91
CA GLN A 56 4.00 -14.65 -6.67
C GLN A 56 4.34 -16.12 -6.36
N ASN A 57 5.45 -16.38 -5.67
CA ASN A 57 5.85 -17.74 -5.26
C ASN A 57 5.27 -18.11 -3.88
N SER A 58 4.69 -17.15 -3.17
CA SER A 58 4.08 -17.40 -1.88
C SER A 58 2.67 -17.98 -2.01
N LYS A 59 2.35 -18.97 -1.16
CA LYS A 59 0.98 -19.48 -0.98
C LYS A 59 0.08 -18.49 -0.23
N LEU A 60 0.67 -17.50 0.46
CA LEU A 60 -0.05 -16.46 1.15
C LEU A 60 -0.19 -15.24 0.24
N PRO A 61 -1.35 -14.58 0.22
CA PRO A 61 -1.56 -13.40 -0.61
C PRO A 61 -0.76 -12.21 -0.10
N HIS A 62 -0.41 -11.31 -1.01
CA HIS A 62 0.18 -10.00 -0.75
C HIS A 62 1.46 -10.03 0.10
N MET A 63 2.23 -11.13 0.04
CA MET A 63 3.54 -11.17 0.69
C MET A 63 4.49 -10.18 0.01
N LEU A 64 5.39 -9.61 0.80
CA LEU A 64 6.35 -8.64 0.29
C LEU A 64 7.25 -9.25 -0.78
N LEU A 65 7.56 -8.48 -1.81
CA LEU A 65 8.52 -8.85 -2.84
C LEU A 65 9.92 -9.06 -2.26
N LYS A 66 10.77 -9.70 -3.03
CA LYS A 66 12.22 -9.66 -2.79
C LYS A 66 12.77 -8.29 -3.22
N LYS A 67 13.82 -7.84 -2.55
CA LYS A 67 14.53 -6.60 -2.82
C LYS A 67 14.75 -6.34 -4.32
N ASN A 68 15.35 -7.30 -5.02
CA ASN A 68 15.70 -7.13 -6.43
C ASN A 68 14.49 -6.92 -7.35
N ASP A 69 13.35 -7.52 -7.02
CA ASP A 69 12.15 -7.37 -7.83
C ASP A 69 11.47 -6.02 -7.55
N TRP A 70 11.49 -5.56 -6.30
CA TRP A 70 11.09 -4.19 -5.95
C TRP A 70 11.94 -3.15 -6.69
N GLU A 71 13.27 -3.28 -6.68
CA GLU A 71 14.19 -2.37 -7.39
C GLU A 71 13.89 -2.29 -8.89
N LYS A 72 13.63 -3.45 -9.54
CA LYS A 72 13.24 -3.50 -10.97
C LYS A 72 11.94 -2.75 -11.22
N ILE A 73 10.91 -2.97 -10.39
CA ILE A 73 9.59 -2.34 -10.54
C ILE A 73 9.70 -0.83 -10.36
N MET A 74 10.34 -0.37 -9.29
CA MET A 74 10.49 1.07 -9.03
C MET A 74 11.34 1.75 -10.10
N SER A 75 12.42 1.10 -10.54
CA SER A 75 13.24 1.59 -11.65
C SER A 75 12.44 1.67 -12.96
N TYR A 76 11.60 0.66 -13.25
CA TYR A 76 10.73 0.67 -14.43
C TYR A 76 9.73 1.83 -14.41
N HIS A 77 9.18 2.15 -13.26
CA HIS A 77 8.27 3.30 -13.06
C HIS A 77 9.01 4.64 -12.94
N GLY A 78 10.32 4.66 -13.08
CA GLY A 78 11.12 5.89 -13.07
C GLY A 78 11.23 6.55 -11.70
N VAL A 79 11.14 5.78 -10.62
CA VAL A 79 11.29 6.27 -9.24
C VAL A 79 12.77 6.34 -8.89
N ASN A 80 13.21 7.46 -8.33
CA ASN A 80 14.52 7.63 -7.71
C ASN A 80 14.41 7.60 -6.18
N ASN A 81 15.48 7.27 -5.48
CA ASN A 81 15.47 7.23 -4.00
C ASN A 81 15.22 8.60 -3.35
N SER A 82 15.41 9.70 -4.07
CA SER A 82 15.17 11.07 -3.62
C SER A 82 13.80 11.63 -4.02
N ASP A 83 12.98 10.85 -4.71
CA ASP A 83 11.67 11.34 -5.16
C ASP A 83 10.69 11.44 -3.99
N GLN A 84 9.89 12.50 -3.96
CA GLN A 84 8.72 12.60 -3.10
C GLN A 84 7.62 11.69 -3.63
N ILE A 85 7.18 10.74 -2.82
CA ILE A 85 6.16 9.75 -3.17
C ILE A 85 4.84 10.10 -2.50
N ILE A 86 3.78 10.22 -3.28
CA ILE A 86 2.41 10.39 -2.79
C ILE A 86 1.57 9.21 -3.24
N ILE A 87 0.86 8.60 -2.32
CA ILE A 87 0.05 7.41 -2.58
C ILE A 87 -1.40 7.72 -2.26
N TYR A 88 -2.29 7.37 -3.16
CA TYR A 88 -3.73 7.45 -2.93
C TYR A 88 -4.40 6.13 -3.32
N ASP A 89 -5.67 6.00 -2.98
CA ASP A 89 -6.54 4.93 -3.47
C ASP A 89 -7.98 5.39 -3.65
N ASN A 90 -8.78 4.52 -4.26
CA ASN A 90 -10.23 4.61 -4.38
C ASN A 90 -10.90 3.40 -3.72
N SER A 91 -10.22 2.74 -2.80
CA SER A 91 -10.73 1.53 -2.15
C SER A 91 -11.48 1.85 -0.86
N ASP A 92 -12.29 0.92 -0.40
CA ASP A 92 -12.97 1.01 0.89
C ASP A 92 -12.09 0.46 2.04
N LEU A 93 -10.91 -0.09 1.70
CA LEU A 93 -9.98 -0.75 2.63
C LEU A 93 -8.73 0.08 2.92
N ILE A 94 -8.65 1.31 2.40
CA ILE A 94 -7.47 2.19 2.54
C ILE A 94 -6.19 1.45 2.10
N SER A 95 -6.26 0.87 0.89
CA SER A 95 -5.16 0.06 0.34
C SER A 95 -3.88 0.86 0.04
N SER A 96 -3.98 2.18 -0.08
CA SER A 96 -2.83 3.11 -0.15
C SER A 96 -1.84 2.92 1.00
N CYS A 97 -2.31 2.60 2.22
CA CYS A 97 -1.47 2.32 3.37
C CYS A 97 -0.56 1.10 3.14
N ARG A 98 -1.02 0.10 2.37
CA ARG A 98 -0.19 -1.06 2.01
C ARG A 98 0.96 -0.64 1.10
N VAL A 99 0.70 0.21 0.13
CA VAL A 99 1.74 0.71 -0.79
C VAL A 99 2.72 1.60 -0.06
N TRP A 100 2.23 2.50 0.81
CA TRP A 100 3.05 3.32 1.70
C TRP A 100 4.01 2.47 2.55
N TYR A 101 3.50 1.41 3.16
CA TYR A 101 4.29 0.49 3.97
C TYR A 101 5.37 -0.24 3.15
N ASN A 102 5.09 -0.61 1.90
CA ASN A 102 6.08 -1.21 1.02
C ASN A 102 7.27 -0.27 0.79
N PHE A 103 7.03 1.02 0.53
CA PHE A 103 8.12 2.00 0.40
C PHE A 103 8.98 2.09 1.66
N LEU A 104 8.36 2.12 2.85
CA LEU A 104 9.10 2.14 4.11
C LEU A 104 9.92 0.86 4.33
N TYR A 105 9.32 -0.30 4.04
CA TYR A 105 10.00 -1.59 4.19
C TYR A 105 11.22 -1.69 3.27
N PHE A 106 11.11 -1.21 2.04
CA PHE A 106 12.22 -1.19 1.08
C PHE A 106 13.17 0.00 1.23
N GLY A 107 13.05 0.76 2.32
CA GLY A 107 14.03 1.75 2.75
C GLY A 107 13.99 3.06 1.97
N HIS A 108 12.85 3.41 1.38
CA HIS A 108 12.63 4.79 0.94
C HIS A 108 12.57 5.70 2.17
N ASP A 109 13.11 6.91 2.05
CA ASP A 109 13.12 7.86 3.17
C ASP A 109 11.68 8.12 3.67
N PRO A 110 11.35 7.83 4.94
CA PRO A 110 10.00 8.04 5.49
C PRO A 110 9.52 9.50 5.36
N GLU A 111 10.42 10.47 5.37
CA GLU A 111 10.10 11.89 5.17
C GLU A 111 9.65 12.21 3.73
N LEU A 112 9.94 11.32 2.79
CA LEU A 112 9.59 11.46 1.38
C LEU A 112 8.38 10.61 0.95
N VAL A 113 7.71 9.90 1.86
CA VAL A 113 6.55 9.07 1.51
C VAL A 113 5.32 9.49 2.29
N SER A 114 4.23 9.80 1.59
CA SER A 114 2.98 10.24 2.22
C SER A 114 1.76 9.63 1.53
N VAL A 115 0.68 9.50 2.29
CA VAL A 115 -0.64 9.11 1.79
C VAL A 115 -1.47 10.38 1.57
N LEU A 116 -2.28 10.41 0.51
CA LEU A 116 -3.20 11.49 0.23
C LEU A 116 -4.42 11.41 1.16
N ASP A 117 -4.61 12.41 1.99
CA ASP A 117 -5.76 12.49 2.91
C ASP A 117 -7.09 12.52 2.14
N GLY A 118 -7.94 11.52 2.40
CA GLY A 118 -9.23 11.31 1.74
C GLY A 118 -9.16 10.69 0.34
N GLY A 119 -7.97 10.36 -0.17
CA GLY A 119 -7.76 9.61 -1.41
C GLY A 119 -8.44 10.22 -2.64
N LEU A 120 -8.79 9.36 -3.61
CA LEU A 120 -9.46 9.80 -4.85
C LEU A 120 -10.87 10.35 -4.57
N LYS A 121 -11.58 9.80 -3.59
CA LYS A 121 -12.95 10.22 -3.25
C LYS A 121 -12.97 11.71 -2.89
N LYS A 122 -12.08 12.16 -2.00
CA LYS A 122 -12.00 13.58 -1.61
C LYS A 122 -11.56 14.46 -2.77
N TRP A 123 -10.61 14.02 -3.59
CA TRP A 123 -10.16 14.72 -4.80
C TRP A 123 -11.31 15.02 -5.75
N ILE A 124 -12.21 14.04 -5.97
CA ILE A 124 -13.42 14.19 -6.81
C ILE A 124 -14.43 15.13 -6.18
N ILE A 125 -14.72 14.99 -4.87
CA ILE A 125 -15.67 15.84 -4.14
C ILE A 125 -15.23 17.31 -4.23
N GLU A 126 -13.93 17.58 -4.15
CA GLU A 126 -13.34 18.90 -4.27
C GLU A 126 -13.21 19.39 -5.73
N LYS A 127 -13.77 18.64 -6.69
CA LYS A 127 -13.80 18.97 -8.12
C LYS A 127 -12.41 19.25 -8.72
N LYS A 128 -11.38 18.57 -8.23
CA LYS A 128 -10.02 18.67 -8.77
C LYS A 128 -9.91 17.88 -10.07
N GLU A 129 -9.01 18.34 -10.96
CA GLU A 129 -8.81 17.77 -12.29
C GLU A 129 -8.37 16.31 -12.25
N LEU A 130 -9.00 15.49 -13.08
CA LEU A 130 -8.69 14.09 -13.33
C LEU A 130 -8.13 13.90 -14.75
N SER A 131 -7.50 12.76 -14.97
CA SER A 131 -6.92 12.38 -16.26
C SER A 131 -7.30 10.95 -16.63
N THR A 132 -7.32 10.68 -17.94
CA THR A 132 -7.37 9.33 -18.51
C THR A 132 -6.02 8.95 -19.15
N VAL A 133 -5.07 9.88 -19.17
CA VAL A 133 -3.77 9.71 -19.84
C VAL A 133 -2.79 9.00 -18.92
N ILE A 134 -2.48 7.76 -19.24
CA ILE A 134 -1.48 6.96 -18.52
C ILE A 134 -0.08 7.41 -18.92
N LYS A 135 0.58 8.14 -18.06
CA LYS A 135 1.92 8.66 -18.27
C LYS A 135 2.97 7.57 -18.11
N LYS A 136 3.87 7.44 -19.07
CA LYS A 136 5.08 6.62 -18.95
C LYS A 136 6.25 7.50 -18.53
N PHE A 137 6.98 7.05 -17.52
CA PHE A 137 8.18 7.74 -17.04
C PHE A 137 9.44 7.12 -17.62
N LYS A 138 10.49 7.92 -17.77
CA LYS A 138 11.81 7.39 -18.12
C LYS A 138 12.31 6.50 -16.99
N LYS A 139 12.84 5.32 -17.32
CA LYS A 139 13.41 4.40 -16.33
C LYS A 139 14.52 5.09 -15.53
N SER A 140 14.58 4.75 -14.26
CA SER A 140 15.59 5.22 -13.30
C SER A 140 16.44 4.07 -12.78
N LYS A 141 17.25 4.35 -11.75
CA LYS A 141 17.96 3.34 -10.96
C LYS A 141 17.53 3.50 -9.50
N TYR A 142 16.61 2.67 -9.06
CA TYR A 142 16.18 2.61 -7.65
C TYR A 142 16.98 1.56 -6.89
N LEU A 143 17.43 1.88 -5.68
CA LEU A 143 18.13 0.98 -4.79
C LEU A 143 17.32 0.78 -3.51
N ALA A 144 16.98 -0.45 -3.20
CA ALA A 144 16.23 -0.78 -2.00
C ALA A 144 17.16 -1.19 -0.84
N LYS A 145 16.73 -0.89 0.38
CA LYS A 145 17.36 -1.36 1.62
C LYS A 145 16.25 -1.91 2.53
N GLU A 146 16.10 -3.23 2.55
CA GLU A 146 15.04 -3.86 3.35
C GLU A 146 15.19 -3.55 4.84
N ASN A 147 14.11 -3.10 5.45
CA ASN A 147 13.99 -2.89 6.90
C ASN A 147 13.21 -4.05 7.53
N SER A 148 13.93 -5.13 7.84
CA SER A 148 13.34 -6.34 8.44
C SER A 148 12.72 -6.10 9.82
N SER A 149 13.05 -5.00 10.50
CA SER A 149 12.46 -4.66 11.81
C SER A 149 10.97 -4.36 11.72
N LEU A 150 10.50 -3.91 10.53
CA LEU A 150 9.09 -3.59 10.27
C LEU A 150 8.19 -4.82 10.08
N VAL A 151 8.76 -6.03 9.96
CA VAL A 151 7.99 -7.25 9.73
C VAL A 151 8.30 -8.28 10.81
N LYS A 152 7.26 -8.91 11.33
CA LYS A 152 7.40 -10.04 12.27
C LYS A 152 6.89 -11.32 11.61
N ASN A 153 7.69 -12.37 11.66
CA ASN A 153 7.31 -13.69 11.18
C ASN A 153 6.57 -14.49 12.28
N LYS A 154 5.99 -15.62 11.88
CA LYS A 154 5.25 -16.51 12.79
C LYS A 154 6.06 -16.94 14.02
N PHE A 155 7.36 -17.21 13.87
CA PHE A 155 8.22 -17.60 14.97
C PHE A 155 8.35 -16.46 15.99
N GLN A 156 8.61 -15.23 15.54
CA GLN A 156 8.70 -14.06 16.40
C GLN A 156 7.37 -13.75 17.13
N ILE A 157 6.23 -13.98 16.47
CA ILE A 157 4.92 -13.87 17.12
C ILE A 157 4.75 -14.94 18.21
N ASN A 158 5.13 -16.18 17.94
CA ASN A 158 5.08 -17.27 18.95
C ASN A 158 5.97 -16.97 20.16
N GLU A 159 7.16 -16.42 19.96
CA GLU A 159 8.01 -15.99 21.07
C GLU A 159 7.40 -14.81 21.83
N ASN A 160 6.76 -13.88 21.15
CA ASN A 160 6.08 -12.76 21.78
C ASN A 160 4.90 -13.20 22.68
N ILE A 161 4.16 -14.23 22.28
CA ILE A 161 3.08 -14.81 23.12
C ILE A 161 3.61 -15.31 24.46
N LYS A 162 4.85 -15.81 24.52
CA LYS A 162 5.48 -16.34 25.72
C LYS A 162 6.14 -15.25 26.59
N HIS A 163 6.74 -14.26 25.94
CA HIS A 163 7.69 -13.35 26.57
C HIS A 163 7.27 -11.88 26.57
N ASN A 164 6.14 -11.51 25.92
CA ASN A 164 5.62 -10.14 25.82
C ASN A 164 6.69 -9.10 25.39
N LEU A 165 7.46 -9.43 24.34
CA LEU A 165 8.57 -8.61 23.87
C LEU A 165 8.11 -7.31 23.19
N PHE A 166 6.88 -7.29 22.68
CA PHE A 166 6.24 -6.13 22.05
C PHE A 166 4.72 -6.24 22.14
N GLN A 167 4.05 -5.11 22.05
CA GLN A 167 2.59 -5.07 22.02
C GLN A 167 2.10 -5.60 20.68
N LEU A 168 1.15 -6.54 20.69
CA LEU A 168 0.45 -7.05 19.53
C LEU A 168 -0.95 -6.46 19.48
N VAL A 169 -1.36 -5.94 18.33
CA VAL A 169 -2.68 -5.34 18.13
C VAL A 169 -3.35 -6.00 16.92
N ASP A 170 -4.58 -6.47 17.10
CA ASP A 170 -5.41 -6.98 16.01
C ASP A 170 -6.25 -5.84 15.42
N ALA A 171 -6.03 -5.52 14.14
CA ALA A 171 -6.73 -4.45 13.44
C ALA A 171 -8.00 -4.92 12.70
N ARG A 172 -8.47 -6.15 12.94
CA ARG A 172 -9.73 -6.67 12.37
C ARG A 172 -10.93 -6.13 13.14
N SER A 173 -12.16 -6.39 12.62
CA SER A 173 -13.38 -6.08 13.37
C SER A 173 -13.48 -6.90 14.66
N GLU A 174 -14.22 -6.38 15.63
CA GLU A 174 -14.44 -7.02 16.92
C GLU A 174 -15.01 -8.43 16.77
N GLU A 175 -15.97 -8.63 15.88
CA GLU A 175 -16.61 -9.93 15.66
C GLU A 175 -15.61 -10.98 15.13
N ARG A 176 -14.68 -10.57 14.28
CA ARG A 176 -13.61 -11.45 13.80
C ARG A 176 -12.59 -11.74 14.90
N PHE A 177 -12.24 -10.74 15.70
CA PHE A 177 -11.35 -10.90 16.83
C PHE A 177 -11.93 -11.88 17.86
N LEU A 178 -13.21 -11.75 18.21
CA LEU A 178 -13.91 -12.63 19.14
C LEU A 178 -14.24 -14.01 18.56
N GLY A 179 -14.02 -14.22 17.26
CA GLY A 179 -14.34 -15.49 16.59
C GLY A 179 -15.83 -15.71 16.32
N LEU A 180 -16.64 -14.67 16.44
CA LEU A 180 -18.09 -14.70 16.21
C LEU A 180 -18.43 -14.71 14.73
N GLN A 181 -17.54 -14.16 13.88
CA GLN A 181 -17.66 -14.16 12.43
C GLN A 181 -16.73 -15.23 11.82
N LYS A 182 -17.25 -16.02 10.89
CA LYS A 182 -16.43 -16.97 10.11
C LYS A 182 -15.46 -16.22 9.20
N GLU A 183 -14.24 -16.73 9.10
CA GLU A 183 -13.27 -16.19 8.15
C GLU A 183 -13.70 -16.46 6.71
N LEU A 184 -13.40 -15.52 5.81
CA LEU A 184 -13.74 -15.64 4.39
C LEU A 184 -13.00 -16.80 3.69
N ARG A 185 -11.82 -17.17 4.19
CA ARG A 185 -11.03 -18.30 3.70
C ARG A 185 -11.28 -19.51 4.58
N LYS A 186 -11.72 -20.61 3.97
CA LYS A 186 -12.11 -21.86 4.66
C LYS A 186 -10.99 -22.48 5.50
N GLU A 187 -9.73 -22.28 5.11
CA GLU A 187 -8.54 -22.79 5.79
C GLU A 187 -8.11 -21.98 7.01
N LEU A 188 -8.71 -20.83 7.24
CA LEU A 188 -8.40 -20.00 8.42
C LEU A 188 -9.34 -20.32 9.58
N ARG A 189 -8.77 -20.40 10.77
CA ARG A 189 -9.53 -20.51 12.01
C ARG A 189 -10.03 -19.16 12.46
N SER A 190 -11.26 -19.08 12.97
CA SER A 190 -11.78 -17.90 13.66
C SER A 190 -11.11 -17.68 15.01
N GLY A 191 -11.18 -16.46 15.53
CA GLY A 191 -10.57 -16.06 16.79
C GLY A 191 -9.32 -15.20 16.60
N ASN A 192 -8.54 -15.04 17.66
CA ASN A 192 -7.41 -14.13 17.73
C ASN A 192 -6.09 -14.81 18.09
N ILE A 193 -5.01 -14.06 18.03
CA ILE A 193 -3.71 -14.45 18.57
C ILE A 193 -3.72 -14.08 20.07
N LYS A 194 -3.29 -14.99 20.91
CA LYS A 194 -3.22 -14.74 22.37
C LYS A 194 -2.40 -13.48 22.66
N ASN A 195 -2.88 -12.66 23.55
CA ASN A 195 -2.30 -11.38 23.98
C ASN A 195 -2.29 -10.28 22.88
N SER A 196 -3.18 -10.39 21.86
CA SER A 196 -3.41 -9.29 20.92
C SER A 196 -4.55 -8.38 21.38
#